data_aeff0926a7c50171f5b6c22eea6fc9eb
#
_entry.id   aeff0926a7c50171f5b6c22eea6fc9eb
#
_cell.length_a   1.000
_cell.length_b   1.000
_cell.length_c   1.000
_cell.angle_alpha   90.00
_cell.angle_beta   90.00
_cell.angle_gamma   90.00
#
_symmetry.space_group_name_H-M   'P 1'
#
loop_
_entity.id
_entity.type
_entity.pdbx_description
1 polymer ?
#
loop_
_entity_poly.entity_id
_entity_poly.type
_entity_poly.pdbx_seq_one_letter_code
_entity_poly.pdbx_strand_id
1 'polypeptide(L)'
;MKRVIIFSFIIVYANLIFSQNINPKNIEIIRDNFGVPHIYAKTDAELAYGLAWAHSEDDFKTIQEAYLAGNGLLSKYIGLKGAPVDFLTQLIRSDEVVDSLYETLGKDFIKVIQGYAQGINRFAELHPNQVLVKKLFPITPKKMVKYSFLQLFIANEGDKAIISIIENNSKDISFLDQNKLGSNLFAFSTNITKNGETYLGVNTHQPLDGPTSWYEAHLVSEEGTNIIGATFAGAPCILTGTNENLGWTHTVNYPDKTDVFKLEMVDKRNYRFDDKILKLKTYKAKAYIKILGIPIKVKKKYYKSIYGPTLKNKSGFYSVRTPSLFHIRGLEQWWKMNKAKNFQEFYNILKMNQIPGYNIGYADKNDTIFYISNGIIPKRNNSYNWTNIVPGNTKKTLWNEYYQTEELPQVINPKSGYVYNANHSPFKSTSLDENPNPNDYAKNMNFELYDNNRSTRIFNLINSTETIDYERFKEIKYDHTFPDPFTYNFMNVNNLFDMKPEDYPDIKELLIQIKDWDRKTDIESVGAGTYAMFYYSLGKYYRKSYINRNFGKDIIAQCLREVKEKMLKYFKTTEVKLGDYQKLVRGEKEIPIWGMP
;
A
#
# COMPACT_ATOMS: atom_id res chain seq x y z
N MET A 1 -19.04 -31.10 -69.21
CA MET A 1 -18.92 -30.95 -67.72
C MET A 1 -18.00 -29.79 -67.39
N LYS A 2 -18.58 -28.64 -67.10
CA LYS A 2 -17.81 -27.44 -66.69
C LYS A 2 -17.73 -27.43 -65.17
N ARG A 3 -16.51 -27.50 -64.59
CA ARG A 3 -16.29 -27.33 -63.18
C ARG A 3 -16.28 -25.83 -62.86
N VAL A 4 -17.24 -25.39 -62.04
CA VAL A 4 -17.29 -24.06 -61.44
C VAL A 4 -16.44 -24.10 -60.18
N ILE A 5 -15.35 -23.34 -60.14
CA ILE A 5 -14.53 -23.13 -58.93
C ILE A 5 -15.09 -21.90 -58.23
N ILE A 6 -15.73 -22.12 -57.06
CA ILE A 6 -16.18 -21.04 -56.18
C ILE A 6 -15.01 -20.64 -55.30
N PHE A 7 -14.47 -19.44 -55.54
CA PHE A 7 -13.52 -18.79 -54.66
C PHE A 7 -14.29 -18.12 -53.49
N SER A 8 -14.25 -18.74 -52.31
CA SER A 8 -14.75 -18.11 -51.11
C SER A 8 -13.72 -17.08 -50.61
N PHE A 9 -14.03 -15.81 -50.79
CA PHE A 9 -13.29 -14.72 -50.12
C PHE A 9 -13.64 -14.72 -48.63
N ILE A 10 -12.75 -15.23 -47.79
CA ILE A 10 -12.80 -15.00 -46.34
C ILE A 10 -12.30 -13.60 -46.09
N ILE A 11 -13.23 -12.68 -45.88
CA ILE A 11 -12.90 -11.32 -45.37
C ILE A 11 -12.57 -11.50 -43.90
N VAL A 12 -11.27 -11.56 -43.60
CA VAL A 12 -10.77 -11.42 -42.24
C VAL A 12 -10.96 -9.95 -41.84
N TYR A 13 -11.98 -9.63 -41.09
CA TYR A 13 -12.08 -8.36 -40.38
C TYR A 13 -10.96 -8.34 -39.34
N ALA A 14 -9.80 -7.87 -39.73
CA ALA A 14 -8.80 -7.38 -38.80
C ALA A 14 -9.43 -6.17 -38.11
N ASN A 15 -9.87 -6.33 -36.88
CA ASN A 15 -10.10 -5.20 -35.97
C ASN A 15 -8.77 -4.45 -35.84
N LEU A 16 -8.55 -3.48 -36.69
CA LEU A 16 -7.57 -2.41 -36.50
C LEU A 16 -8.03 -1.66 -35.23
N ILE A 17 -7.58 -2.13 -34.09
CA ILE A 17 -7.56 -1.31 -32.90
C ILE A 17 -6.66 -0.13 -33.31
N PHE A 18 -7.26 1.03 -33.56
CA PHE A 18 -6.54 2.27 -33.74
C PHE A 18 -5.79 2.55 -32.42
N SER A 19 -4.61 1.98 -32.29
CA SER A 19 -3.64 2.39 -31.28
C SER A 19 -3.22 3.79 -31.67
N GLN A 20 -3.52 4.77 -30.82
CA GLN A 20 -3.00 6.11 -30.97
C GLN A 20 -1.48 6.00 -31.05
N ASN A 21 -0.89 6.31 -32.22
CA ASN A 21 0.55 6.26 -32.40
C ASN A 21 1.14 7.57 -31.88
N ILE A 22 1.77 7.52 -30.70
CA ILE A 22 2.34 8.69 -30.05
C ILE A 22 3.64 9.08 -30.76
N ASN A 23 3.75 10.37 -31.11
CA ASN A 23 4.98 10.95 -31.63
C ASN A 23 5.83 11.48 -30.47
N PRO A 24 6.98 10.86 -30.15
CA PRO A 24 7.82 11.32 -29.04
C PRO A 24 8.33 12.76 -29.18
N LYS A 25 8.36 13.32 -30.39
CA LYS A 25 8.80 14.71 -30.63
C LYS A 25 7.85 15.77 -30.08
N ASN A 26 6.61 15.37 -29.71
CA ASN A 26 5.62 16.24 -29.09
C ASN A 26 5.74 16.28 -27.57
N ILE A 27 6.70 15.55 -26.99
CA ILE A 27 6.88 15.40 -25.56
C ILE A 27 8.19 16.04 -25.16
N GLU A 28 8.14 16.97 -24.22
CA GLU A 28 9.31 17.59 -23.63
C GLU A 28 9.51 17.07 -22.21
N ILE A 29 10.74 16.69 -21.87
CA ILE A 29 11.13 16.24 -20.53
C ILE A 29 12.29 17.11 -20.08
N ILE A 30 12.06 17.88 -19.02
CA ILE A 30 13.08 18.74 -18.39
C ILE A 30 13.32 18.19 -16.99
N ARG A 31 14.59 18.04 -16.59
CA ARG A 31 14.93 17.64 -15.23
C ARG A 31 15.45 18.84 -14.45
N ASP A 32 14.93 19.00 -13.22
CA ASP A 32 15.41 20.03 -12.32
C ASP A 32 16.76 19.65 -11.65
N ASN A 33 17.23 20.49 -10.75
CA ASN A 33 18.51 20.28 -10.04
C ASN A 33 18.51 19.04 -9.12
N PHE A 34 17.34 18.49 -8.79
CA PHE A 34 17.17 17.27 -8.00
C PHE A 34 16.99 16.03 -8.89
N GLY A 35 16.89 16.22 -10.22
CA GLY A 35 16.65 15.17 -11.19
C GLY A 35 15.17 14.82 -11.38
N VAL A 36 14.25 15.55 -10.75
CA VAL A 36 12.81 15.34 -10.92
C VAL A 36 12.40 15.70 -12.35
N PRO A 37 11.74 14.79 -13.10
CA PRO A 37 11.30 15.10 -14.46
C PRO A 37 10.03 15.94 -14.46
N HIS A 38 10.08 17.04 -15.20
CA HIS A 38 8.95 17.87 -15.59
C HIS A 38 8.60 17.52 -17.04
N ILE A 39 7.40 16.98 -17.25
CA ILE A 39 6.98 16.40 -18.52
C ILE A 39 5.83 17.23 -19.10
N TYR A 40 6.01 17.71 -20.32
CA TYR A 40 5.06 18.54 -21.04
C TYR A 40 4.61 17.83 -22.31
N ALA A 41 3.30 17.78 -22.55
CA ALA A 41 2.73 17.17 -23.74
C ALA A 41 1.37 17.78 -24.09
N LYS A 42 0.83 17.49 -25.28
CA LYS A 42 -0.50 17.98 -25.69
C LYS A 42 -1.61 17.15 -25.05
N THR A 43 -1.44 15.83 -24.97
CA THR A 43 -2.47 14.92 -24.47
C THR A 43 -2.00 14.17 -23.24
N ASP A 44 -2.93 13.70 -22.42
CA ASP A 44 -2.63 12.86 -21.25
C ASP A 44 -1.96 11.52 -21.67
N ALA A 45 -2.27 11.03 -22.87
CA ALA A 45 -1.64 9.83 -23.40
C ALA A 45 -0.16 10.04 -23.74
N GLU A 46 0.19 11.18 -24.37
CA GLU A 46 1.57 11.59 -24.62
C GLU A 46 2.31 11.85 -23.30
N LEU A 47 1.63 12.48 -22.33
CA LEU A 47 2.16 12.72 -21.01
C LEU A 47 2.52 11.41 -20.29
N ALA A 48 1.63 10.41 -20.36
CA ALA A 48 1.88 9.08 -19.78
C ALA A 48 3.03 8.35 -20.49
N TYR A 49 3.21 8.54 -21.81
CA TYR A 49 4.38 8.05 -22.55
C TYR A 49 5.67 8.67 -22.00
N GLY A 50 5.69 10.00 -21.81
CA GLY A 50 6.83 10.72 -21.25
C GLY A 50 7.18 10.28 -19.84
N LEU A 51 6.18 10.06 -18.97
CA LEU A 51 6.37 9.53 -17.63
C LEU A 51 6.98 8.12 -17.68
N ALA A 52 6.46 7.25 -18.54
CA ALA A 52 6.98 5.90 -18.72
C ALA A 52 8.46 5.92 -19.18
N TRP A 53 8.80 6.83 -20.09
CA TRP A 53 10.16 7.01 -20.58
C TRP A 53 11.10 7.50 -19.49
N ALA A 54 10.77 8.62 -18.82
CA ALA A 54 11.59 9.20 -17.75
C ALA A 54 11.84 8.23 -16.60
N HIS A 55 10.78 7.53 -16.16
CA HIS A 55 10.91 6.52 -15.11
C HIS A 55 11.73 5.29 -15.57
N SER A 56 11.67 4.93 -16.86
CA SER A 56 12.49 3.85 -17.40
C SER A 56 13.98 4.24 -17.51
N GLU A 57 14.30 5.51 -17.77
CA GLU A 57 15.68 6.01 -17.71
C GLU A 57 16.27 5.85 -16.31
N ASP A 58 15.48 6.09 -15.26
CA ASP A 58 15.92 6.07 -13.89
C ASP A 58 15.88 4.66 -13.27
N ASP A 59 14.81 3.87 -13.49
CA ASP A 59 14.65 2.55 -12.90
C ASP A 59 13.79 1.58 -13.72
N PHE A 60 14.26 1.26 -14.92
CA PHE A 60 13.60 0.29 -15.80
C PHE A 60 13.48 -1.12 -15.19
N LYS A 61 14.44 -1.48 -14.33
CA LYS A 61 14.45 -2.76 -13.65
C LYS A 61 13.22 -2.94 -12.76
N THR A 62 12.95 -1.98 -11.88
CA THR A 62 11.82 -2.05 -10.94
C THR A 62 10.47 -2.03 -11.66
N ILE A 63 10.33 -1.24 -12.74
CA ILE A 63 9.13 -1.29 -13.59
C ILE A 63 8.90 -2.68 -14.16
N GLN A 64 9.94 -3.35 -14.66
CA GLN A 64 9.82 -4.70 -15.18
C GLN A 64 9.48 -5.71 -14.08
N GLU A 65 10.11 -5.62 -12.90
CA GLU A 65 9.81 -6.49 -11.74
C GLU A 65 8.33 -6.37 -11.33
N ALA A 66 7.79 -5.14 -11.30
CA ALA A 66 6.40 -4.85 -11.05
C ALA A 66 5.46 -5.58 -12.04
N TYR A 67 5.73 -5.43 -13.32
CA TYR A 67 4.90 -6.09 -14.35
C TYR A 67 5.13 -7.60 -14.44
N LEU A 68 6.33 -8.10 -14.13
CA LEU A 68 6.58 -9.55 -14.01
C LEU A 68 5.73 -10.14 -12.88
N ALA A 69 5.64 -9.47 -11.73
CA ALA A 69 4.79 -9.86 -10.61
C ALA A 69 3.31 -9.91 -11.00
N GLY A 70 2.77 -8.82 -11.56
CA GLY A 70 1.36 -8.72 -11.97
C GLY A 70 0.95 -9.69 -13.07
N ASN A 71 1.90 -10.20 -13.85
CA ASN A 71 1.66 -11.13 -14.95
C ASN A 71 2.11 -12.58 -14.67
N GLY A 72 2.46 -12.91 -13.41
CA GLY A 72 2.83 -14.26 -13.00
C GLY A 72 4.09 -14.78 -13.70
N LEU A 73 5.07 -13.91 -13.93
CA LEU A 73 6.33 -14.18 -14.61
C LEU A 73 7.57 -13.89 -13.76
N LEU A 74 7.40 -13.46 -12.51
CA LEU A 74 8.51 -13.04 -11.63
C LEU A 74 9.50 -14.19 -11.37
N SER A 75 9.00 -15.42 -11.24
CA SER A 75 9.84 -16.61 -11.06
C SER A 75 10.75 -16.89 -12.25
N LYS A 76 10.45 -16.37 -13.45
CA LYS A 76 11.35 -16.48 -14.60
C LYS A 76 12.61 -15.63 -14.43
N TYR A 77 12.52 -14.57 -13.66
CA TYR A 77 13.62 -13.66 -13.36
C TYR A 77 14.37 -14.09 -12.10
N ILE A 78 13.68 -14.13 -10.94
CA ILE A 78 14.31 -14.38 -9.63
C ILE A 78 14.14 -15.82 -9.11
N GLY A 79 13.67 -16.73 -9.94
CA GLY A 79 13.57 -18.15 -9.61
C GLY A 79 12.59 -18.44 -8.47
N LEU A 80 13.00 -19.26 -7.50
CA LEU A 80 12.17 -19.71 -6.38
C LEU A 80 11.57 -18.55 -5.56
N LYS A 81 12.30 -17.46 -5.39
CA LYS A 81 11.83 -16.27 -4.64
C LYS A 81 10.59 -15.61 -5.29
N GLY A 82 10.49 -15.68 -6.62
CA GLY A 82 9.35 -15.13 -7.36
C GLY A 82 8.14 -16.08 -7.45
N ALA A 83 8.31 -17.36 -7.15
CA ALA A 83 7.27 -18.37 -7.33
C ALA A 83 6.01 -18.13 -6.47
N PRO A 84 6.09 -17.70 -5.19
CA PRO A 84 4.91 -17.37 -4.39
C PRO A 84 4.04 -16.28 -5.04
N VAL A 85 4.66 -15.22 -5.57
CA VAL A 85 3.95 -14.12 -6.23
C VAL A 85 3.28 -14.60 -7.52
N ASP A 86 3.97 -15.41 -8.33
CA ASP A 86 3.39 -15.99 -9.55
C ASP A 86 2.20 -16.92 -9.24
N PHE A 87 2.27 -17.67 -8.14
CA PHE A 87 1.13 -18.49 -7.68
C PHE A 87 -0.02 -17.63 -7.18
N LEU A 88 0.25 -16.57 -6.43
CA LEU A 88 -0.76 -15.64 -5.94
C LEU A 88 -1.51 -14.98 -7.11
N THR A 89 -0.80 -14.40 -8.07
CA THR A 89 -1.36 -13.74 -9.25
C THR A 89 -2.27 -14.67 -10.06
N GLN A 90 -1.88 -15.95 -10.20
CA GLN A 90 -2.70 -16.94 -10.87
C GLN A 90 -3.87 -17.46 -10.02
N LEU A 91 -3.70 -17.54 -8.70
CA LEU A 91 -4.74 -17.94 -7.75
C LEU A 91 -5.90 -16.95 -7.75
N ILE A 92 -5.61 -15.64 -7.74
CA ILE A 92 -6.63 -14.58 -7.81
C ILE A 92 -7.23 -14.41 -9.20
N ARG A 93 -6.78 -15.19 -10.18
CA ARG A 93 -7.32 -15.18 -11.56
C ARG A 93 -7.25 -13.81 -12.23
N SER A 94 -6.14 -13.12 -12.10
CA SER A 94 -5.96 -11.77 -12.64
C SER A 94 -6.28 -11.67 -14.15
N ASP A 95 -5.97 -12.70 -14.96
CA ASP A 95 -6.31 -12.78 -16.37
C ASP A 95 -7.84 -12.74 -16.59
N GLU A 96 -8.58 -13.63 -15.90
CA GLU A 96 -10.04 -13.74 -16.03
C GLU A 96 -10.75 -12.46 -15.55
N VAL A 97 -10.32 -11.91 -14.42
CA VAL A 97 -10.93 -10.71 -13.83
C VAL A 97 -10.69 -9.50 -14.73
N VAL A 98 -9.45 -9.26 -15.14
CA VAL A 98 -9.12 -8.11 -15.98
C VAL A 98 -9.80 -8.23 -17.34
N ASP A 99 -9.82 -9.42 -17.96
CA ASP A 99 -10.51 -9.61 -19.24
C ASP A 99 -12.02 -9.34 -19.15
N SER A 100 -12.66 -9.75 -18.04
CA SER A 100 -14.11 -9.56 -17.85
C SER A 100 -14.52 -8.12 -17.53
N LEU A 101 -13.63 -7.33 -16.88
CA LEU A 101 -13.93 -5.98 -16.44
C LEU A 101 -13.27 -4.89 -17.31
N TYR A 102 -12.42 -5.25 -18.26
CA TYR A 102 -11.61 -4.28 -19.02
C TYR A 102 -12.45 -3.19 -19.71
N GLU A 103 -13.59 -3.58 -20.28
CA GLU A 103 -14.50 -2.66 -20.96
C GLU A 103 -15.22 -1.68 -20.00
N THR A 104 -15.10 -1.87 -18.69
CA THR A 104 -15.60 -0.90 -17.69
C THR A 104 -14.68 0.30 -17.49
N LEU A 105 -13.44 0.23 -17.98
CA LEU A 105 -12.50 1.36 -17.96
C LEU A 105 -12.98 2.46 -18.89
N GLY A 106 -12.82 3.72 -18.46
CA GLY A 106 -13.10 4.88 -19.29
C GLY A 106 -12.23 4.93 -20.54
N LYS A 107 -12.82 5.28 -21.68
CA LYS A 107 -12.11 5.33 -22.97
C LYS A 107 -10.88 6.23 -22.95
N ASP A 108 -10.95 7.37 -22.26
CA ASP A 108 -9.82 8.29 -22.17
C ASP A 108 -8.72 7.74 -21.29
N PHE A 109 -9.06 7.07 -20.19
CA PHE A 109 -8.07 6.37 -19.37
C PHE A 109 -7.40 5.21 -20.13
N ILE A 110 -8.13 4.50 -21.01
CA ILE A 110 -7.54 3.48 -21.89
C ILE A 110 -6.45 4.11 -22.79
N LYS A 111 -6.66 5.31 -23.32
CA LYS A 111 -5.62 6.05 -24.10
C LYS A 111 -4.37 6.35 -23.25
N VAL A 112 -4.56 6.76 -22.00
CA VAL A 112 -3.47 7.04 -21.05
C VAL A 112 -2.62 5.78 -20.81
N ILE A 113 -3.23 4.64 -20.48
CA ILE A 113 -2.48 3.39 -20.27
C ILE A 113 -1.89 2.83 -21.56
N GLN A 114 -2.45 3.13 -22.74
CA GLN A 114 -1.86 2.82 -24.03
C GLN A 114 -0.59 3.66 -24.25
N GLY A 115 -0.64 4.96 -23.97
CA GLY A 115 0.51 5.85 -24.05
C GLY A 115 1.67 5.40 -23.17
N TYR A 116 1.37 5.12 -21.90
CA TYR A 116 2.36 4.59 -20.97
C TYR A 116 2.99 3.28 -21.45
N ALA A 117 2.18 2.34 -21.93
CA ALA A 117 2.68 1.07 -22.49
C ALA A 117 3.59 1.28 -23.70
N GLN A 118 3.27 2.25 -24.59
CA GLN A 118 4.10 2.58 -25.74
C GLN A 118 5.47 3.14 -25.31
N GLY A 119 5.50 4.03 -24.30
CA GLY A 119 6.75 4.58 -23.75
C GLY A 119 7.68 3.49 -23.23
N ILE A 120 7.17 2.58 -22.41
CA ILE A 120 7.95 1.44 -21.89
C ILE A 120 8.43 0.51 -23.01
N ASN A 121 7.57 0.19 -23.97
CA ASN A 121 7.94 -0.69 -25.08
C ASN A 121 9.03 -0.06 -25.94
N ARG A 122 8.93 1.23 -26.21
CA ARG A 122 9.95 1.97 -26.97
C ARG A 122 11.29 1.99 -26.24
N PHE A 123 11.27 2.19 -24.91
CA PHE A 123 12.48 2.11 -24.11
C PHE A 123 13.12 0.71 -24.19
N ALA A 124 12.32 -0.34 -24.07
CA ALA A 124 12.79 -1.72 -24.17
C ALA A 124 13.38 -2.08 -25.55
N GLU A 125 12.81 -1.54 -26.62
CA GLU A 125 13.32 -1.71 -28.00
C GLU A 125 14.71 -1.07 -28.18
N LEU A 126 14.92 0.10 -27.59
CA LEU A 126 16.19 0.83 -27.69
C LEU A 126 17.25 0.31 -26.70
N HIS A 127 16.82 -0.36 -25.62
CA HIS A 127 17.71 -0.89 -24.59
C HIS A 127 17.50 -2.41 -24.38
N PRO A 128 17.66 -3.26 -25.42
CA PRO A 128 17.33 -4.69 -25.35
C PRO A 128 18.18 -5.49 -24.35
N ASN A 129 19.37 -4.98 -24.01
CA ASN A 129 20.26 -5.54 -23.00
C ASN A 129 19.77 -5.33 -21.56
N GLN A 130 18.87 -4.38 -21.32
CA GLN A 130 18.23 -4.13 -20.03
C GLN A 130 16.96 -4.94 -19.83
N VAL A 131 16.48 -5.67 -20.84
CA VAL A 131 15.25 -6.47 -20.76
C VAL A 131 15.49 -7.73 -19.92
N LEU A 132 14.83 -7.83 -18.75
CA LEU A 132 14.98 -8.94 -17.80
C LEU A 132 14.37 -10.25 -18.32
N VAL A 133 13.17 -10.17 -18.88
CA VAL A 133 12.43 -11.33 -19.42
C VAL A 133 11.72 -10.95 -20.72
N LYS A 134 12.24 -11.40 -21.86
CA LYS A 134 11.67 -11.08 -23.20
C LYS A 134 10.17 -11.38 -23.32
N LYS A 135 9.67 -12.43 -22.64
CA LYS A 135 8.25 -12.82 -22.67
C LYS A 135 7.30 -11.76 -22.07
N LEU A 136 7.81 -10.85 -21.24
CA LEU A 136 7.02 -9.75 -20.68
C LEU A 136 6.55 -8.79 -21.79
N PHE A 137 7.40 -8.54 -22.76
CA PHE A 137 7.17 -7.58 -23.84
C PHE A 137 6.41 -8.19 -25.04
N PRO A 138 5.64 -7.36 -25.77
CA PRO A 138 5.32 -5.98 -25.44
C PRO A 138 4.44 -5.88 -24.18
N ILE A 139 4.65 -4.80 -23.40
CA ILE A 139 3.70 -4.41 -22.35
C ILE A 139 2.40 -3.97 -23.04
N THR A 140 1.27 -4.42 -22.51
CA THR A 140 -0.06 -4.04 -22.98
C THR A 140 -0.84 -3.39 -21.84
N PRO A 141 -1.88 -2.58 -22.13
CA PRO A 141 -2.76 -2.03 -21.11
C PRO A 141 -3.29 -3.07 -20.12
N LYS A 142 -3.70 -4.24 -20.63
CA LYS A 142 -4.16 -5.34 -19.76
C LYS A 142 -3.06 -5.86 -18.82
N LYS A 143 -1.80 -5.90 -19.27
CA LYS A 143 -0.67 -6.29 -18.39
C LYS A 143 -0.44 -5.27 -17.27
N MET A 144 -0.64 -3.99 -17.55
CA MET A 144 -0.58 -2.92 -16.55
C MET A 144 -1.71 -3.05 -15.52
N VAL A 145 -2.94 -3.22 -15.99
CA VAL A 145 -4.12 -3.40 -15.11
C VAL A 145 -3.99 -4.65 -14.23
N LYS A 146 -3.40 -5.75 -14.72
CA LYS A 146 -3.11 -6.95 -13.91
C LYS A 146 -2.15 -6.65 -12.76
N TYR A 147 -1.16 -5.81 -12.98
CA TYR A 147 -0.25 -5.41 -11.92
C TYR A 147 -0.95 -4.55 -10.88
N SER A 148 -1.70 -3.53 -11.29
CA SER A 148 -2.52 -2.73 -10.37
C SER A 148 -3.51 -3.60 -9.59
N PHE A 149 -4.16 -4.54 -10.23
CA PHE A 149 -5.07 -5.50 -9.59
C PHE A 149 -4.36 -6.32 -8.49
N LEU A 150 -3.14 -6.80 -8.74
CA LEU A 150 -2.33 -7.48 -7.72
C LEU A 150 -1.98 -6.55 -6.55
N GLN A 151 -1.55 -5.32 -6.84
CA GLN A 151 -1.23 -4.33 -5.81
C GLN A 151 -2.44 -4.03 -4.91
N LEU A 152 -3.61 -3.81 -5.50
CA LEU A 152 -4.84 -3.53 -4.76
C LEU A 152 -5.31 -4.75 -3.95
N PHE A 153 -5.06 -5.97 -4.43
CA PHE A 153 -5.31 -7.20 -3.67
C PHE A 153 -4.42 -7.30 -2.41
N ILE A 154 -3.15 -6.98 -2.55
CA ILE A 154 -2.19 -6.94 -1.44
C ILE A 154 -2.54 -5.81 -0.46
N ALA A 155 -2.86 -4.62 -0.96
CA ALA A 155 -3.26 -3.47 -0.14
C ALA A 155 -4.53 -3.74 0.71
N ASN A 156 -5.36 -4.70 0.31
CA ASN A 156 -6.52 -5.18 1.07
C ASN A 156 -6.23 -6.43 1.93
N GLU A 157 -4.95 -6.73 2.16
CA GLU A 157 -4.52 -7.87 2.98
C GLU A 157 -4.97 -9.25 2.46
N GLY A 158 -5.32 -9.34 1.18
CA GLY A 158 -5.73 -10.60 0.56
C GLY A 158 -4.63 -11.66 0.53
N ASP A 159 -3.38 -11.25 0.41
CA ASP A 159 -2.19 -12.10 0.51
C ASP A 159 -2.01 -12.68 1.91
N LYS A 160 -2.26 -11.88 2.97
CA LYS A 160 -2.20 -12.34 4.37
C LYS A 160 -3.27 -13.39 4.65
N ALA A 161 -4.49 -13.19 4.15
CA ALA A 161 -5.55 -14.20 4.24
C ALA A 161 -5.15 -15.52 3.54
N ILE A 162 -4.49 -15.44 2.39
CA ILE A 162 -3.95 -16.62 1.68
C ILE A 162 -2.85 -17.31 2.50
N ILE A 163 -1.92 -16.55 3.06
CA ILE A 163 -0.83 -17.07 3.89
C ILE A 163 -1.39 -17.78 5.14
N SER A 164 -2.36 -17.17 5.83
CA SER A 164 -2.99 -17.78 7.02
C SER A 164 -3.61 -19.15 6.72
N ILE A 165 -4.25 -19.30 5.55
CA ILE A 165 -4.79 -20.59 5.11
C ILE A 165 -3.66 -21.60 4.86
N ILE A 166 -2.56 -21.19 4.22
CA ILE A 166 -1.42 -22.07 3.91
C ILE A 166 -0.74 -22.57 5.19
N GLU A 167 -0.56 -21.69 6.16
CA GLU A 167 0.08 -21.99 7.44
C GLU A 167 -0.84 -22.73 8.42
N ASN A 168 -2.11 -22.93 8.04
CA ASN A 168 -3.15 -23.54 8.88
C ASN A 168 -3.38 -22.77 10.20
N ASN A 169 -3.09 -21.48 10.22
CA ASN A 169 -3.38 -20.57 11.32
C ASN A 169 -4.85 -20.16 11.26
N SER A 170 -5.71 -20.94 11.90
CA SER A 170 -7.16 -20.73 11.89
C SER A 170 -7.66 -19.66 12.86
N LYS A 171 -6.76 -18.94 13.50
CA LYS A 171 -7.08 -17.95 14.54
C LYS A 171 -6.41 -16.62 14.19
N ASP A 172 -7.22 -15.65 13.79
CA ASP A 172 -6.82 -14.25 13.73
C ASP A 172 -5.93 -13.81 12.53
N ILE A 173 -6.59 -13.34 11.48
CA ILE A 173 -5.92 -12.73 10.32
C ILE A 173 -5.25 -11.40 10.70
N SER A 174 -5.73 -10.76 11.77
CA SER A 174 -5.25 -9.44 12.22
C SER A 174 -3.82 -9.43 12.77
N PHE A 175 -3.23 -10.60 13.08
CA PHE A 175 -1.90 -10.70 13.73
C PHE A 175 -0.72 -10.92 12.80
N LEU A 176 -0.93 -11.04 11.49
CA LEU A 176 0.15 -11.38 10.56
C LEU A 176 1.08 -10.21 10.21
N ASP A 177 0.82 -9.01 10.72
CA ASP A 177 1.59 -7.84 10.31
C ASP A 177 2.21 -7.04 11.45
N GLN A 178 3.50 -7.26 11.64
CA GLN A 178 4.33 -6.44 12.52
C GLN A 178 5.11 -5.35 11.77
N ASN A 179 5.15 -5.43 10.44
CA ASN A 179 5.77 -4.41 9.58
C ASN A 179 4.66 -3.55 8.96
N LYS A 180 3.83 -2.92 9.80
CA LYS A 180 2.84 -1.96 9.31
C LYS A 180 3.59 -0.76 8.78
N LEU A 181 3.43 -0.50 7.48
CA LEU A 181 3.88 0.75 6.88
C LEU A 181 3.19 1.91 7.59
N GLY A 182 3.96 2.94 7.92
CA GLY A 182 3.45 4.14 8.53
C GLY A 182 3.18 5.22 7.47
N SER A 183 2.55 6.31 7.88
CA SER A 183 2.46 7.56 7.13
C SER A 183 1.93 8.64 8.06
N ASN A 184 2.21 9.90 7.74
CA ASN A 184 1.61 11.04 8.40
C ASN A 184 0.92 11.93 7.36
N LEU A 185 -0.27 12.40 7.67
CA LEU A 185 -0.94 13.47 6.96
C LEU A 185 -1.47 14.48 7.98
N PHE A 186 -1.49 15.75 7.60
CA PHE A 186 -2.22 16.80 8.30
C PHE A 186 -2.53 17.93 7.34
N ALA A 187 -3.68 18.59 7.55
CA ALA A 187 -4.07 19.77 6.80
C ALA A 187 -4.54 20.83 7.79
N PHE A 188 -4.20 22.09 7.49
CA PHE A 188 -4.55 23.26 8.27
C PHE A 188 -5.29 24.26 7.41
N SER A 189 -6.44 24.74 7.89
CA SER A 189 -7.21 25.81 7.24
C SER A 189 -6.76 27.20 7.71
N THR A 190 -7.26 28.21 7.02
CA THR A 190 -7.00 29.62 7.36
C THR A 190 -7.42 30.01 8.78
N ASN A 191 -8.27 29.21 9.42
CA ASN A 191 -8.73 29.46 10.81
C ASN A 191 -7.59 29.41 11.84
N ILE A 192 -6.54 28.62 11.57
CA ILE A 192 -5.42 28.45 12.51
C ILE A 192 -4.07 28.82 11.89
N THR A 193 -4.04 29.22 10.61
CA THR A 193 -2.80 29.65 9.99
C THR A 193 -2.62 31.15 10.12
N LYS A 194 -1.37 31.57 10.38
CA LYS A 194 -1.02 32.97 10.66
C LYS A 194 -1.24 33.91 9.48
N ASN A 195 -0.99 33.42 8.27
CA ASN A 195 -1.02 34.22 7.04
C ASN A 195 -2.28 33.99 6.19
N GLY A 196 -3.27 33.25 6.72
CA GLY A 196 -4.48 32.90 5.96
C GLY A 196 -4.23 31.94 4.79
N GLU A 197 -3.20 31.09 4.91
CA GLU A 197 -2.85 30.06 3.93
C GLU A 197 -3.37 28.71 4.36
N THR A 198 -3.76 27.86 3.41
CA THR A 198 -4.11 26.45 3.67
C THR A 198 -2.90 25.56 3.46
N TYR A 199 -2.57 24.70 4.42
CA TYR A 199 -1.42 23.79 4.35
C TYR A 199 -1.85 22.34 4.25
N LEU A 200 -1.09 21.55 3.48
CA LEU A 200 -1.19 20.09 3.42
C LEU A 200 0.16 19.43 3.68
N GLY A 201 0.28 18.68 4.75
CA GLY A 201 1.43 17.86 5.07
C GLY A 201 1.33 16.47 4.47
N VAL A 202 2.27 16.13 3.60
CA VAL A 202 2.39 14.82 2.92
C VAL A 202 3.64 14.12 3.41
N ASN A 203 3.49 12.98 4.09
CA ASN A 203 4.61 12.17 4.57
C ASN A 203 4.24 10.69 4.56
N THR A 204 4.36 10.06 3.40
CA THR A 204 4.00 8.66 3.17
C THR A 204 5.23 7.78 3.32
N HIS A 205 5.21 6.86 4.29
CA HIS A 205 6.31 5.96 4.59
C HIS A 205 6.21 4.71 3.72
N GLN A 206 6.88 4.72 2.58
CA GLN A 206 6.97 3.59 1.67
C GLN A 206 8.40 3.02 1.66
N PRO A 207 8.59 1.77 1.21
CA PRO A 207 9.94 1.23 0.99
C PRO A 207 10.77 2.16 0.10
N LEU A 208 12.05 2.30 0.42
CA LEU A 208 12.99 3.11 -0.36
C LEU A 208 13.45 2.41 -1.65
N ASP A 209 13.10 1.13 -1.80
CA ASP A 209 13.40 0.28 -2.95
C ASP A 209 12.19 -0.54 -3.38
N GLY A 210 12.20 -0.94 -4.65
CA GLY A 210 11.23 -1.88 -5.20
C GLY A 210 9.93 -1.21 -5.71
N PRO A 211 8.92 -2.02 -6.07
CA PRO A 211 7.77 -1.56 -6.86
C PRO A 211 6.87 -0.53 -6.19
N THR A 212 6.98 -0.33 -4.89
CA THR A 212 6.22 0.66 -4.12
C THR A 212 7.08 1.79 -3.56
N SER A 213 8.35 1.91 -4.00
CA SER A 213 9.14 3.12 -3.77
C SER A 213 8.55 4.29 -4.57
N TRP A 214 8.64 5.49 -4.01
CA TRP A 214 8.13 6.69 -4.66
C TRP A 214 9.04 7.16 -5.78
N TYR A 215 8.43 7.52 -6.90
CA TYR A 215 9.05 8.24 -8.01
C TYR A 215 8.33 9.59 -8.18
N GLU A 216 9.05 10.68 -8.03
CA GLU A 216 8.52 12.04 -8.13
C GLU A 216 8.53 12.51 -9.59
N ALA A 217 7.45 13.19 -10.02
CA ALA A 217 7.33 13.76 -11.35
C ALA A 217 6.35 14.94 -11.36
N HIS A 218 6.56 15.88 -12.28
CA HIS A 218 5.63 16.93 -12.64
C HIS A 218 5.07 16.66 -14.04
N LEU A 219 3.76 16.64 -14.16
CA LEU A 219 3.02 16.26 -15.37
C LEU A 219 2.13 17.42 -15.85
N VAL A 220 2.32 17.89 -17.09
CA VAL A 220 1.54 18.99 -17.69
C VAL A 220 1.03 18.61 -19.07
N SER A 221 -0.29 18.64 -19.29
CA SER A 221 -0.92 18.46 -20.60
C SER A 221 -1.92 19.56 -20.93
N GLU A 222 -2.13 19.81 -22.24
CA GLU A 222 -3.17 20.73 -22.71
C GLU A 222 -4.59 20.21 -22.46
N GLU A 223 -4.76 18.92 -22.09
CA GLU A 223 -6.03 18.31 -21.67
C GLU A 223 -6.38 18.61 -20.21
N GLY A 224 -5.63 19.49 -19.53
CA GLY A 224 -5.92 20.01 -18.19
C GLY A 224 -5.29 19.23 -17.04
N THR A 225 -4.30 18.41 -17.30
CA THR A 225 -3.42 17.87 -16.27
C THR A 225 -2.30 18.87 -16.00
N ASN A 226 -2.13 19.29 -14.74
CA ASN A 226 -0.98 20.05 -14.26
C ASN A 226 -0.76 19.65 -12.79
N ILE A 227 0.08 18.65 -12.55
CA ILE A 227 0.23 18.04 -11.24
C ILE A 227 1.68 17.66 -10.95
N ILE A 228 2.16 17.99 -9.76
CA ILE A 228 3.42 17.49 -9.20
C ILE A 228 3.15 16.57 -8.04
N GLY A 229 3.91 15.50 -7.92
CA GLY A 229 3.80 14.56 -6.81
C GLY A 229 4.50 13.24 -7.10
N ALA A 230 4.05 12.19 -6.45
CA ALA A 230 4.72 10.91 -6.47
C ALA A 230 3.82 9.77 -6.99
N THR A 231 4.46 8.81 -7.66
CA THR A 231 3.83 7.62 -8.22
C THR A 231 4.65 6.37 -7.93
N PHE A 232 4.08 5.19 -8.17
CA PHE A 232 4.80 3.92 -8.07
C PHE A 232 5.30 3.43 -9.44
N ALA A 233 6.29 2.54 -9.42
CA ALA A 233 6.80 1.92 -10.61
C ALA A 233 5.68 1.26 -11.43
N GLY A 234 5.55 1.69 -12.69
CA GLY A 234 4.52 1.16 -13.59
C GLY A 234 3.13 1.81 -13.48
N ALA A 235 2.93 2.84 -12.67
CA ALA A 235 1.68 3.59 -12.64
C ALA A 235 1.72 4.79 -13.62
N PRO A 236 0.64 5.04 -14.39
CA PRO A 236 0.62 6.02 -15.46
C PRO A 236 0.21 7.44 -15.02
N CYS A 237 0.06 7.69 -13.73
CA CYS A 237 -0.42 8.96 -13.16
C CYS A 237 0.14 9.16 -11.74
N ILE A 238 0.00 10.36 -11.21
CA ILE A 238 0.38 10.70 -9.83
C ILE A 238 -0.64 10.08 -8.85
N LEU A 239 -0.14 9.43 -7.80
CA LEU A 239 -0.96 8.78 -6.77
C LEU A 239 -1.15 9.66 -5.53
N THR A 240 -0.22 10.55 -5.24
CA THR A 240 -0.27 11.56 -4.18
C THR A 240 0.46 12.80 -4.64
N GLY A 241 -0.13 13.98 -4.45
CA GLY A 241 0.48 15.21 -4.95
C GLY A 241 -0.45 16.41 -4.91
N THR A 242 -0.05 17.46 -5.64
CA THR A 242 -0.78 18.73 -5.72
C THR A 242 -0.83 19.27 -7.15
N ASN A 243 -1.96 19.83 -7.52
CA ASN A 243 -2.13 20.65 -8.70
C ASN A 243 -2.33 22.12 -8.30
N GLU A 244 -2.63 23.01 -9.25
CA GLU A 244 -2.80 24.44 -9.02
C GLU A 244 -3.97 24.77 -8.06
N ASN A 245 -4.86 23.84 -7.79
CA ASN A 245 -6.10 24.08 -7.08
C ASN A 245 -6.16 23.39 -5.72
N LEU A 246 -5.60 22.18 -5.63
CA LEU A 246 -5.76 21.28 -4.49
C LEU A 246 -4.61 20.28 -4.39
N GLY A 247 -4.49 19.68 -3.21
CA GLY A 247 -3.59 18.56 -3.00
C GLY A 247 -4.26 17.45 -2.19
N TRP A 248 -3.74 16.23 -2.32
CA TRP A 248 -4.16 15.10 -1.48
C TRP A 248 -3.01 14.16 -1.15
N THR A 249 -3.19 13.42 -0.08
CA THR A 249 -2.25 12.42 0.38
C THR A 249 -2.96 11.21 0.98
N HIS A 250 -2.21 10.12 1.14
CA HIS A 250 -2.71 8.88 1.70
C HIS A 250 -1.95 8.47 2.95
N THR A 251 -2.67 7.89 3.92
CA THR A 251 -2.07 7.04 4.96
C THR A 251 -2.72 5.65 4.92
N VAL A 252 -2.00 4.62 5.33
CA VAL A 252 -2.57 3.27 5.42
C VAL A 252 -3.63 3.21 6.51
N ASN A 253 -4.77 2.59 6.21
CA ASN A 253 -5.84 2.28 7.15
C ASN A 253 -6.12 0.77 7.21
N TYR A 254 -6.80 0.34 8.27
CA TYR A 254 -6.97 -1.07 8.57
C TYR A 254 -8.43 -1.50 8.84
N PRO A 255 -9.48 -0.88 8.24
CA PRO A 255 -10.81 -1.44 8.36
C PRO A 255 -10.83 -2.84 7.77
N ASP A 256 -11.66 -3.71 8.33
CA ASP A 256 -11.76 -5.10 7.87
C ASP A 256 -12.43 -5.17 6.48
N LYS A 257 -11.68 -5.64 5.48
CA LYS A 257 -12.10 -5.70 4.07
C LYS A 257 -12.02 -7.11 3.49
N THR A 258 -11.38 -8.05 4.20
CA THR A 258 -11.05 -9.37 3.62
C THR A 258 -11.52 -10.49 4.53
N ASP A 259 -12.32 -11.40 3.98
CA ASP A 259 -12.91 -12.50 4.71
C ASP A 259 -12.43 -13.87 4.22
N VAL A 260 -12.36 -14.81 5.18
CA VAL A 260 -12.04 -16.22 4.93
C VAL A 260 -13.25 -17.09 5.25
N PHE A 261 -13.62 -17.94 4.29
CA PHE A 261 -14.78 -18.81 4.36
C PHE A 261 -14.37 -20.27 4.41
N LYS A 262 -14.84 -21.02 5.42
CA LYS A 262 -14.64 -22.47 5.49
C LYS A 262 -15.77 -23.16 4.74
N LEU A 263 -15.43 -23.87 3.65
CA LEU A 263 -16.43 -24.59 2.85
C LEU A 263 -16.87 -25.90 3.53
N GLU A 264 -18.16 -26.16 3.51
CA GLU A 264 -18.74 -27.44 3.90
C GLU A 264 -18.71 -28.41 2.73
N MET A 265 -17.69 -29.27 2.70
CA MET A 265 -17.50 -30.20 1.59
C MET A 265 -18.41 -31.41 1.70
N VAL A 266 -19.13 -31.74 0.62
CA VAL A 266 -19.93 -32.98 0.48
C VAL A 266 -19.02 -34.12 -0.01
N ASP A 267 -18.10 -33.82 -0.91
CA ASP A 267 -17.07 -34.72 -1.41
C ASP A 267 -15.79 -33.97 -1.80
N LYS A 268 -14.88 -34.59 -2.55
CA LYS A 268 -13.58 -33.98 -2.97
C LYS A 268 -13.72 -32.74 -3.88
N ARG A 269 -14.89 -32.50 -4.47
CA ARG A 269 -15.12 -31.44 -5.48
C ARG A 269 -16.40 -30.64 -5.28
N ASN A 270 -17.34 -31.13 -4.47
CA ASN A 270 -18.64 -30.53 -4.28
C ASN A 270 -18.77 -30.03 -2.82
N TYR A 271 -19.39 -28.87 -2.67
CA TYR A 271 -19.64 -28.24 -1.37
C TYR A 271 -21.08 -27.75 -1.25
N ARG A 272 -21.59 -27.67 -0.03
CA ARG A 272 -22.93 -27.18 0.28
C ARG A 272 -22.98 -25.65 0.17
N PHE A 273 -24.09 -25.14 -0.35
CA PHE A 273 -24.43 -23.73 -0.36
C PHE A 273 -25.95 -23.58 -0.21
N ASP A 274 -26.44 -23.25 0.97
CA ASP A 274 -27.83 -23.37 1.38
C ASP A 274 -28.36 -24.80 1.01
N ASP A 275 -29.47 -24.89 0.28
CA ASP A 275 -30.05 -26.16 -0.16
C ASP A 275 -29.40 -26.76 -1.43
N LYS A 276 -28.33 -26.11 -1.96
CA LYS A 276 -27.68 -26.52 -3.21
C LYS A 276 -26.33 -27.16 -2.96
N ILE A 277 -25.94 -28.03 -3.85
CA ILE A 277 -24.60 -28.59 -3.93
C ILE A 277 -23.90 -27.92 -5.13
N LEU A 278 -22.84 -27.17 -4.85
CA LEU A 278 -22.05 -26.49 -5.87
C LEU A 278 -20.71 -27.19 -6.10
N LYS A 279 -20.20 -27.10 -7.32
CA LYS A 279 -18.91 -27.71 -7.71
C LYS A 279 -17.78 -26.72 -7.67
N LEU A 280 -16.68 -27.08 -7.04
CA LEU A 280 -15.42 -26.32 -7.10
C LEU A 280 -14.83 -26.34 -8.51
N LYS A 281 -14.58 -25.16 -9.08
CA LYS A 281 -13.74 -25.03 -10.28
C LYS A 281 -12.30 -25.31 -9.90
N THR A 282 -11.58 -26.12 -10.68
CA THR A 282 -10.20 -26.52 -10.42
C THR A 282 -9.26 -25.94 -11.46
N TYR A 283 -8.16 -25.35 -11.00
CA TYR A 283 -7.13 -24.72 -11.82
C TYR A 283 -5.74 -25.23 -11.46
N LYS A 284 -4.75 -24.93 -12.30
CA LYS A 284 -3.34 -25.24 -12.08
C LYS A 284 -2.52 -23.96 -12.29
N ALA A 285 -1.96 -23.43 -11.22
CA ALA A 285 -0.95 -22.39 -11.30
C ALA A 285 0.41 -22.98 -11.67
N LYS A 286 1.23 -22.17 -12.33
CA LYS A 286 2.55 -22.55 -12.86
C LYS A 286 3.58 -21.52 -12.41
N ALA A 287 4.72 -21.98 -11.87
CA ALA A 287 5.88 -21.14 -11.63
C ALA A 287 7.12 -21.81 -12.19
N TYR A 288 8.19 -21.05 -12.34
CA TYR A 288 9.46 -21.56 -12.83
C TYR A 288 10.49 -21.45 -11.70
N ILE A 289 11.15 -22.58 -11.38
CA ILE A 289 12.24 -22.63 -10.42
C ILE A 289 13.50 -23.08 -11.16
N LYS A 290 14.66 -22.56 -10.80
CA LYS A 290 15.93 -23.05 -11.33
C LYS A 290 16.52 -24.06 -10.34
N ILE A 291 16.75 -25.27 -10.78
CA ILE A 291 17.50 -26.30 -10.05
C ILE A 291 18.76 -26.59 -10.87
N LEU A 292 19.93 -26.38 -10.27
CA LEU A 292 21.24 -26.52 -10.95
C LEU A 292 21.29 -25.74 -12.29
N GLY A 293 20.69 -24.53 -12.33
CA GLY A 293 20.66 -23.70 -13.54
C GLY A 293 19.56 -24.06 -14.55
N ILE A 294 18.90 -25.22 -14.42
CA ILE A 294 17.87 -25.70 -15.33
C ILE A 294 16.49 -25.17 -14.90
N PRO A 295 15.72 -24.49 -15.77
CA PRO A 295 14.38 -24.00 -15.44
C PRO A 295 13.39 -25.18 -15.39
N ILE A 296 12.89 -25.48 -14.21
CA ILE A 296 11.86 -26.50 -13.98
C ILE A 296 10.52 -25.83 -13.77
N LYS A 297 9.49 -26.32 -14.47
CA LYS A 297 8.12 -25.84 -14.34
C LYS A 297 7.38 -26.60 -13.25
N VAL A 298 7.08 -25.92 -12.15
CA VAL A 298 6.26 -26.45 -11.04
C VAL A 298 4.81 -26.09 -11.26
N LYS A 299 3.88 -27.03 -10.95
CA LYS A 299 2.43 -26.83 -11.05
C LYS A 299 1.81 -27.09 -9.67
N LYS A 300 0.92 -26.18 -9.22
CA LYS A 300 0.13 -26.33 -7.98
C LYS A 300 -1.35 -26.24 -8.30
N LYS A 301 -2.16 -27.16 -7.79
CA LYS A 301 -3.63 -27.09 -7.90
C LYS A 301 -4.18 -26.04 -6.95
N TYR A 302 -5.18 -25.31 -7.41
CA TYR A 302 -6.01 -24.45 -6.60
C TYR A 302 -7.45 -24.48 -7.12
N TYR A 303 -8.36 -23.85 -6.39
CA TYR A 303 -9.77 -23.95 -6.65
C TYR A 303 -10.43 -22.56 -6.66
N LYS A 304 -11.67 -22.48 -7.14
CA LYS A 304 -12.54 -21.31 -7.02
C LYS A 304 -13.93 -21.78 -6.62
N SER A 305 -14.45 -21.19 -5.55
CA SER A 305 -15.85 -21.34 -5.11
C SER A 305 -16.66 -20.10 -5.51
N ILE A 306 -17.92 -20.03 -5.10
CA ILE A 306 -18.75 -18.83 -5.23
C ILE A 306 -18.20 -17.65 -4.42
N TYR A 307 -17.47 -17.94 -3.32
CA TYR A 307 -16.88 -16.91 -2.46
C TYR A 307 -15.60 -16.29 -3.06
N GLY A 308 -14.83 -17.04 -3.86
CA GLY A 308 -13.60 -16.55 -4.48
C GLY A 308 -12.51 -17.61 -4.63
N PRO A 309 -11.24 -17.17 -4.74
CA PRO A 309 -10.07 -18.05 -4.75
C PRO A 309 -10.09 -18.98 -3.55
N THR A 310 -9.81 -20.27 -3.77
CA THR A 310 -9.98 -21.31 -2.76
C THR A 310 -8.74 -22.19 -2.70
N LEU A 311 -8.29 -22.46 -1.48
CA LEU A 311 -7.16 -23.33 -1.16
C LEU A 311 -7.61 -24.49 -0.30
N LYS A 312 -6.86 -25.58 -0.38
CA LYS A 312 -6.99 -26.74 0.51
C LYS A 312 -5.79 -26.81 1.44
N ASN A 313 -6.04 -26.89 2.75
CA ASN A 313 -5.04 -27.22 3.77
C ASN A 313 -5.41 -28.52 4.50
N LYS A 314 -4.73 -28.82 5.61
CA LYS A 314 -4.99 -30.03 6.44
C LYS A 314 -6.39 -30.04 7.04
N SER A 315 -6.97 -28.87 7.34
CA SER A 315 -8.26 -28.71 8.03
C SER A 315 -9.46 -28.55 7.09
N GLY A 316 -9.25 -28.51 5.75
CA GLY A 316 -10.34 -28.41 4.78
C GLY A 316 -10.09 -27.48 3.61
N PHE A 317 -11.18 -26.95 3.04
CA PHE A 317 -11.17 -26.00 1.94
C PHE A 317 -11.59 -24.63 2.44
N TYR A 318 -10.82 -23.60 2.06
CA TYR A 318 -11.03 -22.23 2.50
C TYR A 318 -10.99 -21.29 1.30
N SER A 319 -11.96 -20.39 1.22
CA SER A 319 -12.04 -19.36 0.19
C SER A 319 -11.71 -17.99 0.76
N VAL A 320 -11.10 -17.13 -0.04
CA VAL A 320 -10.86 -15.72 0.30
C VAL A 320 -11.75 -14.84 -0.56
N ARG A 321 -12.36 -13.82 0.06
CA ARG A 321 -13.12 -12.78 -0.61
C ARG A 321 -12.67 -11.41 -0.13
N THR A 322 -12.32 -10.55 -1.06
CA THR A 322 -11.94 -9.16 -0.81
C THR A 322 -12.50 -8.30 -1.95
N PRO A 323 -12.86 -7.03 -1.69
CA PRO A 323 -13.44 -6.15 -2.72
C PRO A 323 -12.57 -6.01 -3.96
N SER A 324 -11.24 -5.94 -3.80
CA SER A 324 -10.29 -5.83 -4.91
C SER A 324 -10.41 -6.93 -5.97
N LEU A 325 -11.01 -8.10 -5.65
CA LEU A 325 -11.29 -9.14 -6.65
C LEU A 325 -12.36 -8.75 -7.68
N PHE A 326 -13.07 -7.64 -7.47
CA PHE A 326 -14.20 -7.19 -8.29
C PHE A 326 -14.00 -5.79 -8.87
N HIS A 327 -12.86 -5.14 -8.62
CA HIS A 327 -12.59 -3.75 -8.99
C HIS A 327 -11.23 -3.64 -9.67
N ILE A 328 -11.17 -2.92 -10.81
CA ILE A 328 -9.92 -2.72 -11.57
C ILE A 328 -9.64 -1.26 -11.91
N ARG A 329 -10.53 -0.33 -11.53
CA ARG A 329 -10.48 1.08 -11.94
C ARG A 329 -9.72 1.99 -10.97
N GLY A 330 -8.95 1.45 -10.03
CA GLY A 330 -8.21 2.26 -9.04
C GLY A 330 -7.28 3.28 -9.68
N LEU A 331 -6.47 2.89 -10.67
CA LEU A 331 -5.60 3.83 -11.39
C LEU A 331 -6.39 4.89 -12.18
N GLU A 332 -7.55 4.54 -12.73
CA GLU A 332 -8.44 5.51 -13.37
C GLU A 332 -8.97 6.55 -12.38
N GLN A 333 -9.31 6.10 -11.16
CA GLN A 333 -9.75 7.01 -10.11
C GLN A 333 -8.64 8.00 -9.72
N TRP A 334 -7.40 7.54 -9.52
CA TRP A 334 -6.26 8.42 -9.26
C TRP A 334 -5.98 9.37 -10.42
N TRP A 335 -6.00 8.89 -11.67
CA TRP A 335 -5.84 9.76 -12.84
C TRP A 335 -6.88 10.88 -12.90
N LYS A 336 -8.14 10.59 -12.57
CA LYS A 336 -9.18 11.62 -12.48
C LYS A 336 -8.92 12.60 -11.34
N MET A 337 -8.44 12.12 -10.18
CA MET A 337 -8.06 12.98 -9.06
C MET A 337 -6.95 13.98 -9.47
N ASN A 338 -6.02 13.61 -10.35
CA ASN A 338 -4.98 14.52 -10.86
C ASN A 338 -5.57 15.78 -11.52
N LYS A 339 -6.79 15.71 -12.05
CA LYS A 339 -7.45 16.75 -12.84
C LYS A 339 -8.54 17.51 -12.08
N ALA A 340 -8.85 17.12 -10.85
CA ALA A 340 -9.87 17.78 -10.04
C ALA A 340 -9.47 19.22 -9.73
N LYS A 341 -10.45 20.16 -9.78
CA LYS A 341 -10.22 21.59 -9.62
C LYS A 341 -10.76 22.16 -8.32
N ASN A 342 -11.56 21.39 -7.60
CA ASN A 342 -12.19 21.80 -6.34
C ASN A 342 -12.63 20.56 -5.55
N PHE A 343 -13.06 20.78 -4.30
CA PHE A 343 -13.53 19.72 -3.41
C PHE A 343 -14.70 18.92 -3.97
N GLN A 344 -15.68 19.58 -4.60
CA GLN A 344 -16.86 18.88 -5.13
C GLN A 344 -16.49 17.89 -6.25
N GLU A 345 -15.61 18.29 -7.16
CA GLU A 345 -15.10 17.39 -8.22
C GLU A 345 -14.29 16.24 -7.62
N PHE A 346 -13.39 16.55 -6.68
CA PHE A 346 -12.58 15.54 -6.00
C PHE A 346 -13.46 14.53 -5.24
N TYR A 347 -14.44 15.02 -4.47
CA TYR A 347 -15.35 14.17 -3.72
C TYR A 347 -16.24 13.29 -4.63
N ASN A 348 -16.71 13.83 -5.76
CA ASN A 348 -17.43 13.04 -6.76
C ASN A 348 -16.56 11.94 -7.37
N ILE A 349 -15.26 12.17 -7.54
CA ILE A 349 -14.32 11.15 -7.99
C ILE A 349 -14.13 10.08 -6.90
N LEU A 350 -14.11 10.44 -5.61
CA LEU A 350 -14.05 9.45 -4.52
C LEU A 350 -15.25 8.50 -4.53
N LYS A 351 -16.43 8.96 -4.92
CA LYS A 351 -17.66 8.15 -5.07
C LYS A 351 -17.55 7.06 -6.15
N MET A 352 -16.53 7.08 -7.00
CA MET A 352 -16.22 5.93 -7.87
C MET A 352 -15.93 4.66 -7.05
N ASN A 353 -15.48 4.80 -5.82
CA ASN A 353 -15.20 3.74 -4.86
C ASN A 353 -14.35 2.60 -5.46
N GLN A 354 -13.23 2.97 -6.10
CA GLN A 354 -12.33 2.02 -6.77
C GLN A 354 -10.97 1.90 -6.09
N ILE A 355 -10.64 2.82 -5.17
CA ILE A 355 -9.46 2.74 -4.30
C ILE A 355 -9.85 1.94 -3.07
N PRO A 356 -9.29 0.73 -2.88
CA PRO A 356 -9.84 -0.26 -1.96
C PRO A 356 -9.60 0.03 -0.48
N GLY A 357 -8.72 0.96 -0.16
CA GLY A 357 -8.43 1.38 1.20
C GLY A 357 -7.25 2.35 1.21
N TYR A 358 -7.31 3.32 2.02
CA TYR A 358 -6.33 4.30 2.49
C TYR A 358 -7.09 5.45 3.12
N ASN A 359 -6.62 5.99 4.22
CA ASN A 359 -7.04 7.32 4.65
C ASN A 359 -6.66 8.34 3.57
N ILE A 360 -7.47 9.34 3.37
CA ILE A 360 -7.22 10.44 2.44
C ILE A 360 -7.27 11.75 3.22
N GLY A 361 -6.19 12.54 3.14
CA GLY A 361 -6.15 13.93 3.55
C GLY A 361 -6.18 14.82 2.30
N TYR A 362 -6.87 15.94 2.38
CA TYR A 362 -7.08 16.87 1.28
C TYR A 362 -7.02 18.30 1.78
N ALA A 363 -6.51 19.20 0.95
CA ALA A 363 -6.62 20.65 1.14
C ALA A 363 -6.71 21.34 -0.22
N ASP A 364 -7.41 22.49 -0.29
CA ASP A 364 -7.50 23.27 -1.52
C ASP A 364 -7.34 24.79 -1.27
N LYS A 365 -7.16 25.53 -2.37
CA LYS A 365 -7.00 26.99 -2.35
C LYS A 365 -8.26 27.75 -1.92
N ASN A 366 -9.41 27.08 -1.81
CA ASN A 366 -10.67 27.65 -1.35
C ASN A 366 -10.89 27.41 0.15
N ASP A 367 -9.83 27.05 0.87
CA ASP A 367 -9.80 26.77 2.31
C ASP A 367 -10.62 25.55 2.73
N THR A 368 -10.78 24.57 1.83
CA THR A 368 -11.39 23.30 2.21
C THR A 368 -10.31 22.34 2.68
N ILE A 369 -10.42 21.86 3.91
CA ILE A 369 -9.63 20.74 4.43
C ILE A 369 -10.56 19.55 4.69
N PHE A 370 -10.06 18.33 4.37
CA PHE A 370 -10.88 17.14 4.45
C PHE A 370 -10.05 15.91 4.84
N TYR A 371 -10.68 15.04 5.61
CA TYR A 371 -10.18 13.71 5.95
C TYR A 371 -11.28 12.66 5.76
N ILE A 372 -10.92 11.49 5.25
CA ILE A 372 -11.79 10.31 5.19
C ILE A 372 -10.98 9.04 5.41
N SER A 373 -11.52 8.10 6.19
CA SER A 373 -11.03 6.72 6.19
C SER A 373 -11.69 5.95 5.04
N ASN A 374 -11.13 6.15 3.83
CA ASN A 374 -11.67 5.63 2.59
C ASN A 374 -11.43 4.13 2.42
N GLY A 375 -12.34 3.45 1.75
CA GLY A 375 -12.18 2.04 1.37
C GLY A 375 -13.43 1.43 0.78
N ILE A 376 -13.25 0.36 0.02
CA ILE A 376 -14.35 -0.47 -0.46
C ILE A 376 -14.69 -1.47 0.65
N ILE A 377 -15.54 -1.07 1.60
CA ILE A 377 -15.87 -1.86 2.79
C ILE A 377 -17.17 -2.64 2.53
N PRO A 378 -17.16 -3.99 2.69
CA PRO A 378 -18.35 -4.80 2.41
C PRO A 378 -19.43 -4.62 3.49
N LYS A 379 -20.70 -4.58 3.06
CA LYS A 379 -21.87 -4.67 3.95
C LYS A 379 -22.07 -6.12 4.35
N ARG A 380 -21.84 -6.43 5.61
CA ARG A 380 -21.84 -7.78 6.16
C ARG A 380 -23.02 -8.02 7.09
N ASN A 381 -23.46 -9.27 7.19
CA ASN A 381 -24.50 -9.69 8.14
C ASN A 381 -23.96 -9.65 9.57
N ASN A 382 -24.62 -8.89 10.44
CA ASN A 382 -24.21 -8.68 11.85
C ASN A 382 -24.30 -9.94 12.74
N SER A 383 -24.93 -11.02 12.27
CA SER A 383 -25.04 -12.28 13.03
C SER A 383 -23.73 -13.08 13.08
N TYR A 384 -22.69 -12.66 12.34
CA TYR A 384 -21.40 -13.34 12.28
C TYR A 384 -20.28 -12.46 12.82
N ASN A 385 -19.29 -13.10 13.45
CA ASN A 385 -18.04 -12.42 13.79
C ASN A 385 -17.06 -12.50 12.61
N TRP A 386 -16.92 -11.40 11.89
CA TRP A 386 -16.13 -11.30 10.66
C TRP A 386 -14.63 -11.22 10.88
N THR A 387 -14.17 -11.00 12.13
CA THR A 387 -12.73 -11.11 12.46
C THR A 387 -12.24 -12.56 12.48
N ASN A 388 -13.18 -13.52 12.39
CA ASN A 388 -12.90 -14.95 12.36
C ASN A 388 -13.22 -15.55 10.98
N ILE A 389 -12.84 -16.82 10.80
CA ILE A 389 -13.29 -17.62 9.66
C ILE A 389 -14.79 -17.85 9.77
N VAL A 390 -15.53 -17.46 8.73
CA VAL A 390 -16.98 -17.59 8.68
C VAL A 390 -17.44 -18.81 7.86
N PRO A 391 -18.70 -19.30 8.04
CA PRO A 391 -19.24 -20.40 7.23
C PRO A 391 -19.23 -20.07 5.73
N GLY A 392 -18.74 -21.00 4.92
CA GLY A 392 -18.70 -20.93 3.46
C GLY A 392 -19.78 -21.82 2.81
N ASN A 393 -20.98 -21.91 3.42
CA ASN A 393 -22.07 -22.78 3.01
C ASN A 393 -23.43 -22.08 2.89
N THR A 394 -23.49 -20.74 3.00
CA THR A 394 -24.75 -20.01 3.01
C THR A 394 -24.64 -18.63 2.34
N LYS A 395 -25.73 -18.19 1.70
CA LYS A 395 -25.84 -16.84 1.13
C LYS A 395 -25.76 -15.73 2.19
N LYS A 396 -26.03 -16.04 3.46
CA LYS A 396 -25.97 -15.04 4.55
C LYS A 396 -24.56 -14.50 4.79
N THR A 397 -23.53 -15.24 4.41
CA THR A 397 -22.13 -14.82 4.49
C THR A 397 -21.54 -14.37 3.15
N LEU A 398 -22.28 -14.52 2.05
CA LEU A 398 -21.85 -14.09 0.72
C LEU A 398 -22.26 -12.63 0.48
N TRP A 399 -21.42 -11.69 0.90
CA TRP A 399 -21.64 -10.27 0.66
C TRP A 399 -21.28 -9.88 -0.79
N ASN A 400 -21.99 -8.87 -1.32
CA ASN A 400 -21.81 -8.29 -2.67
C ASN A 400 -22.17 -6.80 -2.71
N GLU A 401 -22.46 -6.20 -1.56
CA GLU A 401 -22.75 -4.79 -1.39
C GLU A 401 -21.65 -4.13 -0.57
N TYR A 402 -21.45 -2.83 -0.79
CA TYR A 402 -20.41 -2.02 -0.14
C TYR A 402 -21.00 -0.75 0.44
N TYR A 403 -20.36 -0.24 1.49
CA TYR A 403 -20.66 1.08 2.01
C TYR A 403 -20.26 2.14 0.99
N GLN A 404 -21.07 3.18 0.88
CA GLN A 404 -20.79 4.33 0.01
C GLN A 404 -19.82 5.29 0.70
N THR A 405 -19.21 6.19 -0.06
CA THR A 405 -18.23 7.16 0.45
C THR A 405 -18.79 7.99 1.60
N GLU A 406 -20.08 8.37 1.52
CA GLU A 406 -20.78 9.16 2.54
C GLU A 406 -21.05 8.40 3.84
N GLU A 407 -21.03 7.07 3.79
CA GLU A 407 -21.24 6.20 4.95
C GLU A 407 -19.93 5.89 5.72
N LEU A 408 -18.78 6.45 5.27
CA LEU A 408 -17.47 6.22 5.87
C LEU A 408 -17.10 7.34 6.86
N PRO A 409 -16.25 7.06 7.88
CA PRO A 409 -15.77 8.09 8.80
C PRO A 409 -15.03 9.20 8.06
N GLN A 410 -15.49 10.45 8.18
CA GLN A 410 -14.93 11.60 7.48
C GLN A 410 -15.13 12.89 8.26
N VAL A 411 -14.25 13.86 8.01
CA VAL A 411 -14.27 15.20 8.60
C VAL A 411 -14.10 16.23 7.49
N ILE A 412 -14.98 17.21 7.40
CA ILE A 412 -14.95 18.28 6.40
C ILE A 412 -14.98 19.62 7.14
N ASN A 413 -13.98 20.46 6.94
CA ASN A 413 -13.89 21.83 7.48
C ASN A 413 -14.24 21.92 8.98
N PRO A 414 -13.52 21.19 9.86
CA PRO A 414 -13.78 21.30 11.29
C PRO A 414 -13.47 22.73 11.78
N LYS A 415 -14.21 23.22 12.78
CA LYS A 415 -14.03 24.55 13.36
C LYS A 415 -12.65 24.74 13.98
N SER A 416 -12.07 23.65 14.49
CA SER A 416 -10.70 23.61 15.00
C SER A 416 -9.63 23.90 13.95
N GLY A 417 -10.00 23.90 12.66
CA GLY A 417 -9.12 24.30 11.57
C GLY A 417 -8.06 23.27 11.19
N TYR A 418 -8.13 22.02 11.66
CA TYR A 418 -7.17 20.99 11.28
C TYR A 418 -7.80 19.61 11.13
N VAL A 419 -7.21 18.81 10.25
CA VAL A 419 -7.37 17.35 10.21
C VAL A 419 -5.99 16.70 10.17
N TYR A 420 -5.84 15.51 10.78
CA TYR A 420 -4.60 14.78 10.76
C TYR A 420 -4.81 13.26 10.86
N ASN A 421 -3.85 12.50 10.38
CA ASN A 421 -3.80 11.05 10.60
C ASN A 421 -2.36 10.52 10.54
N ALA A 422 -2.03 9.65 11.47
CA ALA A 422 -0.75 8.92 11.54
C ALA A 422 -0.98 7.40 11.65
N ASN A 423 -1.92 6.86 10.86
CA ASN A 423 -2.38 5.47 10.90
C ASN A 423 -3.04 5.09 12.24
N HIS A 424 -3.73 6.03 12.85
CA HIS A 424 -4.50 5.83 14.07
C HIS A 424 -6.00 5.91 13.78
N SER A 425 -6.81 5.84 14.82
CA SER A 425 -8.26 5.84 14.75
C SER A 425 -8.84 6.98 13.87
N PRO A 426 -9.73 6.69 12.92
CA PRO A 426 -10.42 7.72 12.16
C PRO A 426 -11.38 8.57 13.01
N PHE A 427 -11.65 8.14 14.24
CA PHE A 427 -12.46 8.83 15.24
C PHE A 427 -11.66 9.80 16.11
N LYS A 428 -10.41 10.11 15.70
CA LYS A 428 -9.48 11.01 16.38
C LYS A 428 -8.68 11.86 15.39
N SER A 429 -9.28 12.21 14.28
CA SER A 429 -8.60 12.87 13.14
C SER A 429 -8.66 14.39 13.17
N THR A 430 -9.30 14.97 14.20
CA THR A 430 -9.40 16.41 14.47
C THR A 430 -9.56 16.65 15.97
N SER A 431 -10.05 17.83 16.41
CA SER A 431 -10.33 18.10 17.81
C SER A 431 -11.35 17.13 18.40
N LEU A 432 -11.31 16.94 19.71
CA LEU A 432 -12.09 15.90 20.39
C LEU A 432 -13.60 15.97 20.11
N ASP A 433 -14.14 17.18 20.01
CA ASP A 433 -15.59 17.42 19.88
C ASP A 433 -16.11 17.35 18.43
N GLU A 434 -15.20 17.28 17.44
CA GLU A 434 -15.54 17.35 16.01
C GLU A 434 -15.30 16.04 15.27
N ASN A 435 -14.84 15.02 15.98
CA ASN A 435 -14.61 13.70 15.39
C ASN A 435 -15.91 12.95 15.13
N PRO A 436 -15.95 12.08 14.10
CA PRO A 436 -17.05 11.15 13.91
C PRO A 436 -17.28 10.27 15.15
N ASN A 437 -18.52 10.00 15.52
CA ASN A 437 -18.81 9.11 16.64
C ASN A 437 -18.69 7.64 16.20
N PRO A 438 -17.85 6.81 16.82
CA PRO A 438 -17.69 5.40 16.44
C PRO A 438 -18.96 4.58 16.53
N ASN A 439 -19.94 4.98 17.35
CA ASN A 439 -21.23 4.29 17.49
C ASN A 439 -22.16 4.46 16.28
N ASP A 440 -21.89 5.42 15.40
CA ASP A 440 -22.67 5.65 14.18
C ASP A 440 -22.29 4.67 13.05
N TYR A 441 -21.24 3.89 13.25
CA TYR A 441 -20.69 2.97 12.25
C TYR A 441 -20.89 1.51 12.65
N ALA A 442 -21.11 0.67 11.66
CA ALA A 442 -21.29 -0.76 11.91
C ALA A 442 -20.00 -1.38 12.51
N LYS A 443 -20.13 -2.08 13.62
CA LYS A 443 -18.99 -2.71 14.33
C LYS A 443 -18.19 -3.67 13.46
N ASN A 444 -18.81 -4.31 12.45
CA ASN A 444 -18.16 -5.24 11.54
C ASN A 444 -17.31 -4.54 10.45
N MET A 445 -17.30 -3.22 10.37
CA MET A 445 -16.29 -2.47 9.61
C MET A 445 -14.91 -2.55 10.27
N ASN A 446 -14.87 -2.77 11.59
CA ASN A 446 -13.69 -2.96 12.41
C ASN A 446 -12.59 -1.90 12.16
N PHE A 447 -12.98 -0.61 12.24
CA PHE A 447 -12.03 0.50 12.19
C PHE A 447 -11.09 0.47 13.39
N GLU A 448 -9.91 1.06 13.22
CA GLU A 448 -8.93 1.27 14.28
C GLU A 448 -9.52 2.17 15.38
N LEU A 449 -9.32 1.78 16.65
CA LEU A 449 -9.76 2.56 17.82
C LEU A 449 -8.60 3.06 18.68
N TYR A 450 -7.35 2.89 18.22
CA TYR A 450 -6.14 3.18 18.98
C TYR A 450 -5.42 4.44 18.48
N ASP A 451 -4.63 5.03 19.39
CA ASP A 451 -3.58 6.00 19.09
C ASP A 451 -2.22 5.30 19.00
N ASN A 452 -1.24 6.02 18.50
CA ASN A 452 0.16 5.62 18.51
C ASN A 452 1.07 6.83 18.85
N ASN A 453 2.37 6.58 19.05
CA ASN A 453 3.33 7.63 19.41
C ASN A 453 3.25 8.85 18.48
N ARG A 454 3.15 8.62 17.17
CA ARG A 454 3.11 9.70 16.16
C ARG A 454 1.81 10.50 16.25
N SER A 455 0.66 9.84 16.38
CA SER A 455 -0.64 10.54 16.48
C SER A 455 -0.72 11.39 17.74
N THR A 456 -0.25 10.87 18.89
CA THR A 456 -0.18 11.61 20.15
C THR A 456 0.75 12.80 20.03
N ARG A 457 1.94 12.61 19.43
CA ARG A 457 2.91 13.70 19.27
C ARG A 457 2.41 14.80 18.34
N ILE A 458 1.85 14.44 17.17
CA ILE A 458 1.27 15.42 16.22
C ILE A 458 0.14 16.20 16.88
N PHE A 459 -0.78 15.52 17.59
CA PHE A 459 -1.87 16.16 18.31
C PHE A 459 -1.34 17.18 19.33
N ASN A 460 -0.33 16.82 20.12
CA ASN A 460 0.29 17.71 21.10
C ASN A 460 0.95 18.93 20.45
N LEU A 461 1.64 18.74 19.32
CA LEU A 461 2.31 19.81 18.58
C LEU A 461 1.32 20.80 17.97
N ILE A 462 0.20 20.32 17.42
CA ILE A 462 -0.87 21.17 16.88
C ILE A 462 -1.50 21.99 18.00
N ASN A 463 -1.85 21.35 19.13
CA ASN A 463 -2.57 22.00 20.22
C ASN A 463 -1.67 22.82 21.18
N SER A 464 -0.35 22.81 21.01
CA SER A 464 0.57 23.63 21.79
C SER A 464 0.80 25.03 21.19
N THR A 465 0.11 25.37 20.12
CA THR A 465 0.31 26.61 19.36
C THR A 465 -1.05 27.22 19.00
N GLU A 466 -1.22 28.54 19.16
CA GLU A 466 -2.45 29.24 18.79
C GLU A 466 -2.57 29.43 17.28
N THR A 467 -1.45 29.71 16.61
CA THR A 467 -1.41 29.90 15.15
C THR A 467 -0.21 29.19 14.52
N ILE A 468 -0.40 28.70 13.29
CA ILE A 468 0.61 27.96 12.54
C ILE A 468 1.05 28.82 11.36
N ASP A 469 2.33 29.18 11.31
CA ASP A 469 2.99 29.72 10.12
C ASP A 469 3.77 28.60 9.40
N TYR A 470 4.39 28.94 8.27
CA TYR A 470 5.10 27.95 7.45
C TYR A 470 6.28 27.30 8.19
N GLU A 471 6.96 28.03 9.05
CA GLU A 471 8.06 27.47 9.86
C GLU A 471 7.52 26.47 10.90
N ARG A 472 6.44 26.82 11.58
CA ARG A 472 5.78 25.89 12.53
C ARG A 472 5.23 24.67 11.82
N PHE A 473 4.67 24.82 10.60
CA PHE A 473 4.24 23.70 9.76
C PHE A 473 5.42 22.74 9.47
N LYS A 474 6.61 23.28 9.13
CA LYS A 474 7.82 22.46 8.91
C LYS A 474 8.27 21.77 10.20
N GLU A 475 8.25 22.46 11.34
CA GLU A 475 8.58 21.84 12.63
C GLU A 475 7.67 20.65 12.94
N ILE A 476 6.36 20.77 12.73
CA ILE A 476 5.41 19.67 12.92
C ILE A 476 5.71 18.52 11.94
N LYS A 477 6.01 18.85 10.68
CA LYS A 477 6.29 17.85 9.63
C LYS A 477 7.56 17.06 9.89
N TYR A 478 8.61 17.72 10.40
CA TYR A 478 9.93 17.13 10.60
C TYR A 478 10.22 16.75 12.06
N ASP A 479 9.23 16.89 12.95
CA ASP A 479 9.40 16.42 14.34
C ASP A 479 9.63 14.91 14.37
N HIS A 480 10.67 14.51 15.08
CA HIS A 480 11.09 13.13 15.24
C HIS A 480 11.26 12.75 16.72
N THR A 481 10.47 13.38 17.58
CA THR A 481 10.48 13.19 19.02
C THR A 481 9.34 12.26 19.45
N PHE A 482 9.63 11.25 20.26
CA PHE A 482 8.59 10.44 20.88
C PHE A 482 7.84 11.22 21.97
N PRO A 483 6.55 10.96 22.19
CA PRO A 483 5.83 11.52 23.33
C PRO A 483 6.35 10.93 24.64
N ASP A 484 6.22 11.69 25.73
CA ASP A 484 6.47 11.22 27.08
C ASP A 484 5.19 11.42 27.91
N PRO A 485 4.55 10.36 28.40
CA PRO A 485 4.86 8.93 28.22
C PRO A 485 4.60 8.43 26.79
N PHE A 486 5.19 7.26 26.43
CA PHE A 486 4.90 6.59 25.18
C PHE A 486 3.44 6.17 25.06
N THR A 487 2.91 6.25 23.85
CA THR A 487 1.59 5.69 23.50
C THR A 487 1.76 4.34 22.80
N TYR A 488 1.30 3.27 23.44
CA TYR A 488 1.47 1.89 22.95
C TYR A 488 0.19 1.35 22.36
N ASN A 489 0.28 0.86 21.13
CA ASN A 489 -0.80 0.12 20.49
C ASN A 489 -0.49 -1.39 20.32
N PHE A 490 0.78 -1.77 20.20
CA PHE A 490 1.19 -3.16 19.95
C PHE A 490 2.18 -3.72 20.97
N MET A 491 3.23 -2.98 21.32
CA MET A 491 4.27 -3.42 22.25
C MET A 491 4.39 -2.43 23.40
N ASN A 492 3.94 -2.82 24.58
CA ASN A 492 4.12 -2.00 25.77
C ASN A 492 5.44 -2.36 26.45
N VAL A 493 6.32 -1.39 26.59
CA VAL A 493 7.64 -1.50 27.22
C VAL A 493 7.79 -0.60 28.44
N ASN A 494 6.70 -0.19 29.08
CA ASN A 494 6.76 0.68 30.27
C ASN A 494 7.68 0.11 31.36
N ASN A 495 7.69 -1.21 31.55
CA ASN A 495 8.57 -1.86 32.50
C ASN A 495 10.07 -1.58 32.28
N LEU A 496 10.49 -1.19 31.07
CA LEU A 496 11.86 -0.78 30.78
C LEU A 496 12.25 0.47 31.60
N PHE A 497 11.34 1.43 31.69
CA PHE A 497 11.58 2.69 32.41
C PHE A 497 11.50 2.53 33.94
N ASP A 498 10.86 1.43 34.42
CA ASP A 498 10.77 1.06 35.81
C ASP A 498 11.95 0.17 36.28
N MET A 499 12.85 -0.24 35.37
CA MET A 499 14.06 -1.00 35.73
C MET A 499 15.10 -0.05 36.37
N LYS A 500 15.67 -0.46 37.48
CA LYS A 500 16.78 0.27 38.11
C LYS A 500 18.09 -0.25 37.52
N PRO A 501 18.96 0.60 36.98
CA PRO A 501 20.25 0.17 36.41
C PRO A 501 21.13 -0.64 37.37
N GLU A 502 21.03 -0.36 38.68
CA GLU A 502 21.77 -1.04 39.74
C GLU A 502 21.37 -2.52 39.89
N ASP A 503 20.14 -2.87 39.59
CA ASP A 503 19.63 -4.25 39.68
C ASP A 503 20.12 -5.12 38.50
N TYR A 504 20.69 -4.52 37.46
CA TYR A 504 21.13 -5.17 36.21
C TYR A 504 22.54 -4.75 35.80
N PRO A 505 23.59 -5.10 36.59
CA PRO A 505 24.95 -4.59 36.38
C PRO A 505 25.54 -4.94 35.01
N ASP A 506 25.12 -6.04 34.40
CA ASP A 506 25.57 -6.53 33.10
C ASP A 506 25.04 -5.73 31.88
N ILE A 507 23.95 -4.98 32.05
CA ILE A 507 23.34 -4.09 31.04
C ILE A 507 23.09 -2.69 31.56
N LYS A 508 23.75 -2.31 32.66
CA LYS A 508 23.56 -1.04 33.36
C LYS A 508 23.71 0.16 32.42
N GLU A 509 24.75 0.19 31.59
CA GLU A 509 25.02 1.28 30.67
C GLU A 509 23.88 1.44 29.60
N LEU A 510 23.32 0.36 29.08
CA LEU A 510 22.22 0.42 28.10
C LEU A 510 20.95 0.99 28.75
N LEU A 511 20.67 0.59 30.00
CA LEU A 511 19.53 1.13 30.75
C LEU A 511 19.68 2.62 31.00
N ILE A 512 20.89 3.08 31.36
CA ILE A 512 21.21 4.51 31.55
C ILE A 512 21.01 5.27 30.23
N GLN A 513 21.58 4.78 29.12
CA GLN A 513 21.44 5.40 27.80
C GLN A 513 19.99 5.61 27.40
N ILE A 514 19.09 4.61 27.65
CA ILE A 514 17.66 4.71 27.33
C ILE A 514 16.94 5.66 28.31
N LYS A 515 17.28 5.65 29.59
CA LYS A 515 16.62 6.50 30.60
C LYS A 515 16.97 7.97 30.44
N ASP A 516 18.22 8.25 30.08
CA ASP A 516 18.74 9.62 29.90
C ASP A 516 18.45 10.15 28.48
N TRP A 517 17.85 9.32 27.60
CA TRP A 517 17.51 9.73 26.26
C TRP A 517 16.37 10.77 26.24
N ASP A 518 16.60 11.87 25.54
CA ASP A 518 15.67 13.01 25.39
C ASP A 518 14.45 12.72 24.48
N ARG A 519 14.27 11.46 24.07
CA ARG A 519 13.23 10.97 23.14
C ARG A 519 13.39 11.43 21.68
N LYS A 520 14.43 12.19 21.34
CA LYS A 520 14.70 12.56 19.95
C LYS A 520 15.44 11.45 19.22
N THR A 521 15.04 11.23 17.99
CA THR A 521 15.64 10.20 17.13
C THR A 521 16.66 10.82 16.16
N ASP A 522 17.54 11.66 16.69
CA ASP A 522 18.66 12.24 15.95
C ASP A 522 19.69 11.17 15.60
N ILE A 523 20.36 11.35 14.45
CA ILE A 523 21.40 10.40 13.98
C ILE A 523 22.58 10.29 14.96
N GLU A 524 22.85 11.34 15.73
CA GLU A 524 23.93 11.38 16.73
C GLU A 524 23.52 10.81 18.10
N SER A 525 22.24 10.51 18.32
CA SER A 525 21.74 10.05 19.61
C SER A 525 22.11 8.59 19.88
N VAL A 526 22.87 8.37 20.96
CA VAL A 526 23.20 7.02 21.48
C VAL A 526 21.96 6.38 22.12
N GLY A 527 21.17 7.14 22.89
CA GLY A 527 19.93 6.65 23.49
C GLY A 527 18.93 6.15 22.45
N ALA A 528 18.77 6.91 21.35
CA ALA A 528 17.95 6.48 20.21
C ALA A 528 18.51 5.22 19.54
N GLY A 529 19.83 5.12 19.34
CA GLY A 529 20.48 3.95 18.76
C GLY A 529 20.25 2.69 19.61
N THR A 530 20.44 2.81 20.92
CA THR A 530 20.19 1.72 21.87
C THR A 530 18.73 1.30 21.90
N TYR A 531 17.80 2.28 21.94
CA TYR A 531 16.37 1.98 21.92
C TYR A 531 15.94 1.36 20.59
N ALA A 532 16.45 1.81 19.45
CA ALA A 532 16.16 1.23 18.13
C ALA A 532 16.57 -0.24 18.07
N MET A 533 17.80 -0.56 18.47
CA MET A 533 18.30 -1.95 18.49
C MET A 533 17.48 -2.82 19.44
N PHE A 534 17.08 -2.29 20.59
CA PHE A 534 16.19 -2.95 21.54
C PHE A 534 14.81 -3.22 20.92
N TYR A 535 14.16 -2.21 20.37
CA TYR A 535 12.82 -2.31 19.79
C TYR A 535 12.74 -3.37 18.67
N TYR A 536 13.67 -3.33 17.71
CA TYR A 536 13.73 -4.32 16.64
C TYR A 536 14.08 -5.74 17.14
N SER A 537 14.92 -5.85 18.16
CA SER A 537 15.24 -7.15 18.77
C SER A 537 14.06 -7.72 19.55
N LEU A 538 13.26 -6.86 20.21
CA LEU A 538 12.07 -7.25 20.95
C LEU A 538 10.98 -7.85 20.04
N GLY A 539 10.92 -7.44 18.77
CA GLY A 539 9.96 -7.94 17.78
C GLY A 539 9.94 -9.46 17.63
N LYS A 540 11.07 -10.14 17.84
CA LYS A 540 11.14 -11.62 17.81
C LYS A 540 10.38 -12.29 18.97
N TYR A 541 10.34 -11.63 20.15
CA TYR A 541 9.61 -12.11 21.32
C TYR A 541 8.11 -11.87 21.18
N TYR A 542 7.73 -10.76 20.58
CA TYR A 542 6.35 -10.46 20.25
C TYR A 542 5.72 -11.52 19.33
N ARG A 543 6.45 -12.02 18.33
CA ARG A 543 6.00 -13.09 17.42
C ARG A 543 5.73 -14.42 18.12
N LYS A 544 6.35 -14.69 19.26
CA LYS A 544 6.18 -15.93 20.04
C LYS A 544 5.05 -15.86 21.05
N SER A 545 4.62 -14.67 21.45
CA SER A 545 3.62 -14.44 22.49
C SER A 545 2.44 -13.65 21.96
N TYR A 546 1.46 -14.33 21.38
CA TYR A 546 0.25 -13.72 20.84
C TYR A 546 -0.69 -13.08 21.89
N ILE A 547 -0.44 -13.24 23.19
CA ILE A 547 -1.40 -12.95 24.25
C ILE A 547 -0.96 -11.79 25.15
N ASN A 548 0.32 -11.50 25.28
CA ASN A 548 0.81 -10.51 26.24
C ASN A 548 1.52 -9.35 25.53
N ARG A 549 0.80 -8.23 25.42
CA ARG A 549 1.31 -6.98 24.81
C ARG A 549 2.20 -6.18 25.76
N ASN A 550 2.27 -6.58 27.04
CA ASN A 550 3.11 -5.97 28.08
C ASN A 550 4.29 -6.89 28.39
N PHE A 551 5.51 -6.43 28.09
CA PHE A 551 6.72 -7.19 28.30
C PHE A 551 7.21 -7.08 29.74
N GLY A 552 7.41 -8.22 30.40
CA GLY A 552 8.02 -8.27 31.72
C GLY A 552 9.51 -7.87 31.70
N LYS A 553 10.02 -7.43 32.87
CA LYS A 553 11.41 -7.00 33.06
C LYS A 553 12.42 -8.08 32.64
N ASP A 554 12.12 -9.35 32.84
CA ASP A 554 13.01 -10.46 32.46
C ASP A 554 13.21 -10.56 30.95
N ILE A 555 12.13 -10.43 30.17
CA ILE A 555 12.21 -10.44 28.70
C ILE A 555 12.96 -9.20 28.20
N ILE A 556 12.69 -8.05 28.78
CA ILE A 556 13.37 -6.79 28.45
C ILE A 556 14.87 -6.92 28.75
N ALA A 557 15.25 -7.41 29.94
CA ALA A 557 16.64 -7.61 30.30
C ALA A 557 17.35 -8.60 29.37
N GLN A 558 16.70 -9.73 29.04
CA GLN A 558 17.24 -10.69 28.10
C GLN A 558 17.46 -10.06 26.71
N CYS A 559 16.48 -9.28 26.25
CA CYS A 559 16.60 -8.58 24.97
C CYS A 559 17.77 -7.57 24.95
N LEU A 560 17.95 -6.80 26.03
CA LEU A 560 19.05 -5.86 26.16
C LEU A 560 20.42 -6.55 26.21
N ARG A 561 20.55 -7.74 26.85
CA ARG A 561 21.77 -8.57 26.79
C ARG A 561 22.15 -8.93 25.36
N GLU A 562 21.17 -9.40 24.58
CA GLU A 562 21.39 -9.73 23.17
C GLU A 562 21.73 -8.51 22.32
N VAL A 563 21.17 -7.34 22.65
CA VAL A 563 21.52 -6.06 22.00
C VAL A 563 22.97 -5.69 22.32
N LYS A 564 23.38 -5.78 23.59
CA LYS A 564 24.76 -5.55 24.01
C LYS A 564 25.76 -6.45 23.28
N GLU A 565 25.46 -7.75 23.19
CA GLU A 565 26.29 -8.70 22.42
C GLU A 565 26.44 -8.28 20.95
N LYS A 566 25.35 -7.85 20.32
CA LYS A 566 25.38 -7.36 18.93
C LYS A 566 26.19 -6.07 18.78
N MET A 567 26.02 -5.11 19.73
CA MET A 567 26.78 -3.88 19.74
C MET A 567 28.28 -4.14 19.83
N LEU A 568 28.70 -4.95 20.78
CA LEU A 568 30.11 -5.33 20.95
C LEU A 568 30.65 -6.13 19.75
N LYS A 569 29.84 -7.02 19.18
CA LYS A 569 30.23 -7.82 18.03
C LYS A 569 30.44 -7.00 16.77
N TYR A 570 29.51 -6.12 16.43
CA TYR A 570 29.48 -5.43 15.13
C TYR A 570 30.06 -4.02 15.19
N PHE A 571 29.88 -3.30 16.29
CA PHE A 571 30.32 -1.90 16.46
C PHE A 571 31.54 -1.76 17.38
N LYS A 572 31.90 -2.79 18.16
CA LYS A 572 33.02 -2.80 19.12
C LYS A 572 32.83 -1.83 20.30
N THR A 573 31.62 -1.31 20.50
CA THR A 573 31.24 -0.39 21.57
C THR A 573 29.79 -0.61 21.95
N THR A 574 29.39 -0.17 23.15
CA THR A 574 27.98 -0.07 23.57
C THR A 574 27.39 1.32 23.31
N GLU A 575 28.20 2.29 22.88
CA GLU A 575 27.78 3.64 22.52
C GLU A 575 27.54 3.71 20.99
N VAL A 576 26.44 3.12 20.53
CA VAL A 576 26.08 3.09 19.11
C VAL A 576 25.05 4.19 18.82
N LYS A 577 25.44 5.17 18.01
CA LYS A 577 24.55 6.24 17.56
C LYS A 577 23.46 5.68 16.63
N LEU A 578 22.29 6.32 16.59
CA LEU A 578 21.21 5.90 15.69
C LEU A 578 21.70 5.86 14.23
N GLY A 579 22.43 6.89 13.78
CA GLY A 579 22.95 6.98 12.41
C GLY A 579 24.02 5.94 12.05
N ASP A 580 24.69 5.34 13.03
CA ASP A 580 25.59 4.22 12.78
C ASP A 580 24.83 2.90 12.53
N TYR A 581 23.70 2.75 13.19
CA TYR A 581 22.83 1.59 13.09
C TYR A 581 21.83 1.68 11.91
N GLN A 582 21.23 2.85 11.69
CA GLN A 582 20.17 3.08 10.71
C GLN A 582 20.69 3.90 9.52
N LYS A 583 20.86 3.25 8.37
CA LYS A 583 21.42 3.89 7.17
C LYS A 583 20.66 3.49 5.92
N LEU A 584 20.57 4.43 4.97
CA LEU A 584 20.22 4.16 3.59
C LEU A 584 21.49 3.77 2.84
N VAL A 585 21.56 2.54 2.35
CA VAL A 585 22.73 2.03 1.62
C VAL A 585 22.42 1.96 0.12
N ARG A 586 23.27 2.62 -0.69
CA ARG A 586 23.21 2.63 -2.15
C ARG A 586 24.61 2.44 -2.74
N GLY A 587 24.92 1.20 -3.15
CA GLY A 587 26.27 0.84 -3.55
C GLY A 587 27.25 1.08 -2.41
N GLU A 588 28.25 1.93 -2.63
CA GLU A 588 29.26 2.32 -1.62
C GLU A 588 28.80 3.50 -0.73
N LYS A 589 27.68 4.15 -1.05
CA LYS A 589 27.17 5.28 -0.27
C LYS A 589 26.31 4.78 0.89
N GLU A 590 26.63 5.25 2.09
CA GLU A 590 25.87 5.01 3.31
C GLU A 590 25.42 6.36 3.88
N ILE A 591 24.12 6.57 3.96
CA ILE A 591 23.52 7.83 4.44
C ILE A 591 22.80 7.53 5.75
N PRO A 592 23.23 8.12 6.89
CA PRO A 592 22.51 8.02 8.15
C PRO A 592 21.09 8.56 8.04
N ILE A 593 20.12 7.86 8.65
CA ILE A 593 18.70 8.25 8.63
C ILE A 593 18.21 8.44 10.06
N TRP A 594 17.58 9.56 10.33
CA TRP A 594 16.88 9.85 11.57
C TRP A 594 15.42 9.36 11.51
N GLY A 595 14.73 9.39 12.66
CA GLY A 595 13.35 8.93 12.78
C GLY A 595 13.23 7.43 13.09
N MET A 596 12.15 7.06 13.76
CA MET A 596 11.80 5.67 14.10
C MET A 596 10.27 5.49 14.01
N PRO A 597 9.76 4.26 13.82
CA PRO A 597 8.34 3.97 13.77
C PRO A 597 7.59 4.30 15.06
#